data_85d2d48d956a572627fe9d67e7cba2a6
#
_entry.id   85d2d48d956a572627fe9d67e7cba2a6
#
_cell.length_a   1.000
_cell.length_b   1.000
_cell.length_c   1.000
_cell.angle_alpha   90.00
_cell.angle_beta   90.00
_cell.angle_gamma   90.00
#
_symmetry.space_group_name_H-M   'P 1'
#
loop_
_entity.id
_entity.type
_entity.pdbx_description
1 polymer ?
#
loop_
_entity_poly.entity_id
_entity_poly.type
_entity_poly.pdbx_seq_one_letter_code
_entity_poly.pdbx_strand_id
1 'polypeptide(L)'
;MATAKQTPSNHSPEAIAAVARSEVEDLSNETPWSPAVMARLNTYCHDLACAAVKRGDHFSGIFVSWCLRQAGFSEWEFPLFLAHRDYIRRGFRDERFVFKAMPFDAIRPARGDIISFSREGPLSFSRLVHTSNLFKLESTICLQANQTGLEGAIGNWPEGRIGRYALEMNESGYLKQRDEFQLVSILRLRSALGD
;
A
#
# COMPACT_ATOMS: atom_id res chain seq x y z
N MET A 1 35.78 -4.75 -9.88
CA MET A 1 34.38 -5.19 -9.71
C MET A 1 33.52 -4.33 -10.59
N ALA A 2 32.91 -4.88 -11.63
CA ALA A 2 32.06 -4.15 -12.55
C ALA A 2 30.70 -3.92 -11.87
N THR A 3 30.33 -2.68 -11.64
CA THR A 3 28.98 -2.29 -11.25
C THR A 3 28.03 -2.66 -12.38
N ALA A 4 27.20 -3.67 -12.17
CA ALA A 4 26.12 -3.99 -13.11
C ALA A 4 25.25 -2.72 -13.25
N LYS A 5 25.19 -2.15 -14.46
CA LYS A 5 24.19 -1.15 -14.81
C LYS A 5 22.83 -1.78 -14.64
N GLN A 6 22.12 -1.39 -13.57
CA GLN A 6 20.70 -1.70 -13.43
C GLN A 6 19.96 -1.05 -14.60
N THR A 7 19.36 -1.87 -15.44
CA THR A 7 18.41 -1.41 -16.46
C THR A 7 17.27 -0.72 -15.71
N PRO A 8 16.85 0.49 -16.05
CA PRO A 8 15.71 1.13 -15.39
C PRO A 8 14.49 0.22 -15.53
N SER A 9 13.93 -0.20 -14.41
CA SER A 9 12.71 -0.99 -14.39
C SER A 9 11.55 -0.14 -14.90
N ASN A 10 10.77 -0.68 -15.83
CA ASN A 10 9.55 -0.03 -16.38
C ASN A 10 8.37 -0.04 -15.37
N HIS A 11 8.65 0.25 -14.11
CA HIS A 11 7.61 0.26 -13.09
C HIS A 11 6.72 1.49 -13.25
N SER A 12 5.41 1.26 -13.32
CA SER A 12 4.46 2.35 -13.48
C SER A 12 3.34 2.27 -12.43
N PRO A 13 2.74 3.41 -12.09
CA PRO A 13 1.54 3.45 -11.26
C PRO A 13 0.41 2.58 -11.81
N GLU A 14 0.29 2.50 -13.14
CA GLU A 14 -0.70 1.69 -13.84
C GLU A 14 -0.50 0.19 -13.58
N ALA A 15 0.75 -0.29 -13.62
CA ALA A 15 1.07 -1.69 -13.33
C ALA A 15 0.72 -2.06 -11.88
N ILE A 16 1.04 -1.19 -10.92
CA ILE A 16 0.68 -1.37 -9.51
C ILE A 16 -0.85 -1.50 -9.37
N ALA A 17 -1.59 -0.55 -9.94
CA ALA A 17 -3.04 -0.52 -9.84
C ALA A 17 -3.69 -1.71 -10.59
N ALA A 18 -3.12 -2.15 -11.71
CA ALA A 18 -3.65 -3.29 -12.47
C ALA A 18 -3.56 -4.59 -11.68
N VAL A 19 -2.41 -4.86 -11.05
CA VAL A 19 -2.24 -6.04 -10.17
C VAL A 19 -3.22 -5.99 -9.01
N ALA A 20 -3.28 -4.87 -8.28
CA ALA A 20 -4.16 -4.74 -7.14
C ALA A 20 -5.65 -4.85 -7.52
N ARG A 21 -6.04 -4.38 -8.71
CA ARG A 21 -7.39 -4.52 -9.25
C ARG A 21 -7.74 -5.99 -9.52
N SER A 22 -6.85 -6.75 -10.16
CA SER A 22 -7.05 -8.17 -10.43
C SER A 22 -7.31 -8.95 -9.13
N GLU A 23 -6.52 -8.68 -8.07
CA GLU A 23 -6.71 -9.33 -6.77
C GLU A 23 -8.09 -9.06 -6.16
N VAL A 24 -8.54 -7.81 -6.26
CA VAL A 24 -9.87 -7.44 -5.75
C VAL A 24 -10.99 -8.06 -6.60
N GLU A 25 -10.85 -8.10 -7.92
CA GLU A 25 -11.83 -8.73 -8.81
C GLU A 25 -11.99 -10.22 -8.53
N ASP A 26 -10.89 -10.91 -8.25
CA ASP A 26 -10.88 -12.32 -7.93
C ASP A 26 -11.47 -12.65 -6.53
N LEU A 27 -11.25 -11.78 -5.54
CA LEU A 27 -11.44 -12.12 -4.13
C LEU A 27 -12.47 -11.26 -3.35
N SER A 28 -12.98 -10.17 -3.92
CA SER A 28 -13.87 -9.24 -3.17
C SER A 28 -15.20 -9.85 -2.74
N ASN A 29 -15.66 -10.89 -3.42
CA ASN A 29 -16.90 -11.62 -3.08
C ASN A 29 -16.67 -12.75 -2.07
N GLU A 30 -15.42 -13.04 -1.74
CA GLU A 30 -15.09 -14.09 -0.80
C GLU A 30 -15.40 -13.68 0.65
N THR A 31 -15.81 -14.65 1.46
CA THR A 31 -15.99 -14.44 2.89
C THR A 31 -14.63 -14.33 3.60
N PRO A 32 -14.56 -13.65 4.76
CA PRO A 32 -13.33 -13.56 5.52
C PRO A 32 -12.70 -14.93 5.77
N TRP A 33 -11.41 -15.06 5.50
CA TRP A 33 -10.66 -16.29 5.74
C TRP A 33 -11.22 -17.52 5.01
N SER A 34 -11.91 -17.33 3.87
CA SER A 34 -12.38 -18.44 3.05
C SER A 34 -11.21 -19.30 2.56
N PRO A 35 -11.45 -20.55 2.14
CA PRO A 35 -10.41 -21.37 1.52
C PRO A 35 -9.74 -20.68 0.32
N ALA A 36 -10.49 -19.90 -0.47
CA ALA A 36 -9.94 -19.14 -1.60
C ALA A 36 -8.98 -18.04 -1.14
N VAL A 37 -9.37 -17.24 -0.12
CA VAL A 37 -8.50 -16.22 0.47
C VAL A 37 -7.25 -16.86 1.08
N MET A 38 -7.39 -17.95 1.83
CA MET A 38 -6.24 -18.65 2.42
C MET A 38 -5.30 -19.23 1.38
N ALA A 39 -5.82 -19.81 0.30
CA ALA A 39 -5.00 -20.30 -0.81
C ALA A 39 -4.21 -19.15 -1.47
N ARG A 40 -4.85 -18.00 -1.68
CA ARG A 40 -4.18 -16.83 -2.24
C ARG A 40 -3.09 -16.28 -1.29
N LEU A 41 -3.36 -16.22 0.03
CA LEU A 41 -2.36 -15.82 1.03
C LEU A 41 -1.16 -16.75 1.06
N ASN A 42 -1.35 -18.05 0.89
CA ASN A 42 -0.24 -19.00 0.74
C ASN A 42 0.59 -18.71 -0.51
N THR A 43 -0.04 -18.32 -1.64
CA THR A 43 0.68 -17.88 -2.84
C THR A 43 1.50 -16.62 -2.56
N TYR A 44 0.95 -15.61 -1.86
CA TYR A 44 1.70 -14.42 -1.49
C TYR A 44 2.93 -14.74 -0.65
N CYS A 45 2.74 -15.59 0.37
CA CYS A 45 3.84 -15.99 1.25
C CYS A 45 4.92 -16.78 0.52
N HIS A 46 4.52 -17.68 -0.39
CA HIS A 46 5.46 -18.43 -1.23
C HIS A 46 6.29 -17.49 -2.11
N ASP A 47 5.64 -16.56 -2.85
CA ASP A 47 6.28 -15.65 -3.79
C ASP A 47 7.19 -14.63 -3.09
N LEU A 48 6.85 -14.25 -1.86
CA LEU A 48 7.61 -13.31 -1.03
C LEU A 48 8.62 -14.02 -0.10
N ALA A 49 8.70 -15.35 -0.13
CA ALA A 49 9.53 -16.16 0.76
C ALA A 49 9.33 -15.84 2.25
N CYS A 50 8.07 -15.65 2.67
CA CYS A 50 7.74 -15.34 4.05
C CYS A 50 6.96 -16.47 4.73
N ALA A 51 6.82 -16.38 6.07
CA ALA A 51 6.06 -17.35 6.84
C ALA A 51 4.57 -17.35 6.43
N ALA A 52 3.97 -18.54 6.44
CA ALA A 52 2.56 -18.70 6.12
C ALA A 52 1.66 -17.89 7.09
N VAL A 53 0.68 -17.19 6.52
CA VAL A 53 -0.35 -16.46 7.27
C VAL A 53 -1.32 -17.46 7.90
N LYS A 54 -1.63 -17.26 9.16
CA LYS A 54 -2.67 -18.00 9.87
C LYS A 54 -3.93 -17.16 9.99
N ARG A 55 -5.07 -17.81 10.23
CA ARG A 55 -6.32 -17.13 10.51
C ARG A 55 -6.17 -16.20 11.73
N GLY A 56 -6.52 -14.94 11.57
CA GLY A 56 -6.35 -13.90 12.60
C GLY A 56 -5.06 -13.08 12.47
N ASP A 57 -4.12 -13.48 11.62
CA ASP A 57 -2.90 -12.71 11.39
C ASP A 57 -3.19 -11.46 10.52
N HIS A 58 -2.41 -10.40 10.76
CA HIS A 58 -2.44 -9.22 9.89
C HIS A 58 -1.61 -9.47 8.63
N PHE A 59 -2.22 -9.34 7.46
CA PHE A 59 -1.54 -9.58 6.18
C PHE A 59 -1.56 -8.39 5.21
N SER A 60 -2.05 -7.24 5.64
CA SER A 60 -2.14 -6.06 4.75
C SER A 60 -0.79 -5.60 4.20
N GLY A 61 0.29 -5.69 4.99
CA GLY A 61 1.65 -5.43 4.52
C GLY A 61 2.13 -6.44 3.49
N ILE A 62 1.78 -7.72 3.66
CA ILE A 62 2.06 -8.80 2.71
C ILE A 62 1.34 -8.54 1.39
N PHE A 63 0.04 -8.17 1.44
CA PHE A 63 -0.75 -7.83 0.26
C PHE A 63 -0.10 -6.70 -0.55
N VAL A 64 0.27 -5.58 0.09
CA VAL A 64 0.95 -4.47 -0.59
C VAL A 64 2.27 -4.93 -1.20
N SER A 65 3.11 -5.63 -0.43
CA SER A 65 4.42 -6.10 -0.90
C SER A 65 4.29 -7.06 -2.08
N TRP A 66 3.30 -7.96 -2.06
CA TRP A 66 3.05 -8.89 -3.14
C TRP A 66 2.55 -8.17 -4.40
N CYS A 67 1.60 -7.24 -4.28
CA CYS A 67 1.15 -6.44 -5.42
C CYS A 67 2.31 -5.71 -6.12
N LEU A 68 3.21 -5.13 -5.35
CA LEU A 68 4.39 -4.46 -5.90
C LEU A 68 5.36 -5.46 -6.55
N ARG A 69 5.57 -6.64 -5.95
CA ARG A 69 6.39 -7.69 -6.56
C ARG A 69 5.82 -8.13 -7.92
N GLN A 70 4.50 -8.35 -8.01
CA GLN A 70 3.84 -8.73 -9.26
C GLN A 70 3.83 -7.58 -10.29
N ALA A 71 3.84 -6.33 -9.83
CA ALA A 71 4.01 -5.15 -10.69
C ALA A 71 5.48 -4.96 -11.17
N GLY A 72 6.37 -5.91 -10.86
CA GLY A 72 7.74 -5.97 -11.37
C GLY A 72 8.80 -5.40 -10.42
N PHE A 73 8.44 -4.85 -9.25
CA PHE A 73 9.44 -4.32 -8.31
C PHE A 73 10.28 -5.46 -7.74
N SER A 74 11.60 -5.30 -7.81
CA SER A 74 12.54 -6.22 -7.18
C SER A 74 12.51 -6.10 -5.64
N GLU A 75 13.06 -7.09 -4.95
CA GLU A 75 13.22 -7.04 -3.50
C GLU A 75 14.16 -5.91 -3.02
N TRP A 76 15.03 -5.44 -3.87
CA TRP A 76 15.90 -4.30 -3.57
C TRP A 76 15.18 -2.96 -3.65
N GLU A 77 14.24 -2.83 -4.59
CA GLU A 77 13.42 -1.64 -4.78
C GLU A 77 12.31 -1.56 -3.74
N PHE A 78 11.63 -2.66 -3.48
CA PHE A 78 10.62 -2.77 -2.43
C PHE A 78 10.74 -4.13 -1.72
N PRO A 79 11.50 -4.20 -0.61
CA PRO A 79 11.59 -5.39 0.21
C PRO A 79 10.23 -5.79 0.77
N LEU A 80 10.12 -7.02 1.26
CA LEU A 80 8.95 -7.41 2.04
C LEU A 80 8.83 -6.53 3.29
N PHE A 81 7.73 -5.80 3.39
CA PHE A 81 7.37 -5.04 4.56
C PHE A 81 6.13 -5.64 5.22
N LEU A 82 6.27 -6.19 6.40
CA LEU A 82 5.15 -6.70 7.19
C LEU A 82 4.38 -5.56 7.88
N ALA A 83 5.03 -4.45 8.16
CA ALA A 83 4.44 -3.29 8.80
C ALA A 83 4.48 -2.06 7.89
N HIS A 84 3.34 -1.44 7.69
CA HIS A 84 3.18 -0.26 6.83
C HIS A 84 4.09 0.91 7.20
N ARG A 85 4.33 1.12 8.51
CA ARG A 85 5.22 2.18 8.99
C ARG A 85 6.64 2.07 8.43
N ASP A 86 7.12 0.87 8.13
CA ASP A 86 8.52 0.66 7.76
C ASP A 86 8.78 1.18 6.35
N TYR A 87 7.90 0.91 5.38
CA TYR A 87 8.04 1.50 4.05
C TYR A 87 7.71 2.99 4.03
N ILE A 88 6.77 3.47 4.89
CA ILE A 88 6.48 4.90 5.01
C ILE A 88 7.71 5.65 5.51
N ARG A 89 8.35 5.15 6.58
CA ARG A 89 9.58 5.74 7.11
C ARG A 89 10.72 5.69 6.11
N ARG A 90 10.85 4.59 5.38
CA ARG A 90 11.85 4.47 4.32
C ARG A 90 11.59 5.47 3.21
N GLY A 91 10.37 5.58 2.73
CA GLY A 91 9.98 6.55 1.70
C GLY A 91 10.17 8.02 2.12
N PHE A 92 10.15 8.29 3.42
CA PHE A 92 10.44 9.62 3.97
C PHE A 92 11.94 9.89 4.09
N ARG A 93 12.74 8.90 4.53
CA ARG A 93 14.16 9.09 4.93
C ARG A 93 15.17 8.78 3.84
N ASP A 94 14.84 7.85 2.95
CA ASP A 94 15.77 7.33 1.93
C ASP A 94 15.41 7.87 0.56
N GLU A 95 16.19 8.82 0.07
CA GLU A 95 16.00 9.41 -1.27
C GLU A 95 16.21 8.41 -2.42
N ARG A 96 16.92 7.31 -2.17
CA ARG A 96 17.12 6.24 -3.16
C ARG A 96 15.97 5.23 -3.19
N PHE A 97 15.10 5.25 -2.18
CA PHE A 97 13.92 4.40 -2.20
C PHE A 97 12.99 4.83 -3.32
N VAL A 98 12.48 3.90 -4.10
CA VAL A 98 11.69 4.17 -5.32
C VAL A 98 10.38 4.92 -5.06
N PHE A 99 9.90 4.90 -3.82
CA PHE A 99 8.72 5.66 -3.39
C PHE A 99 9.12 6.84 -2.50
N LYS A 100 8.35 7.92 -2.60
CA LYS A 100 8.39 9.04 -1.66
C LYS A 100 7.14 9.02 -0.78
N ALA A 101 7.34 9.08 0.54
CA ALA A 101 6.25 9.22 1.50
C ALA A 101 6.00 10.69 1.82
N MET A 102 4.74 11.08 1.79
CA MET A 102 4.28 12.45 2.05
C MET A 102 3.05 12.43 2.98
N PRO A 103 2.76 13.50 3.70
CA PRO A 103 1.48 13.66 4.39
C PRO A 103 0.32 13.47 3.42
N PHE A 104 -0.79 12.91 3.90
CA PHE A 104 -1.95 12.59 3.06
C PHE A 104 -2.59 13.81 2.39
N ASP A 105 -2.40 14.99 2.99
CA ASP A 105 -2.93 16.28 2.55
C ASP A 105 -1.92 17.10 1.73
N ALA A 106 -0.71 16.60 1.53
CA ALA A 106 0.34 17.31 0.78
C ALA A 106 0.18 17.20 -0.74
N ILE A 107 -0.48 16.14 -1.23
CA ILE A 107 -0.68 15.90 -2.65
C ILE A 107 -2.07 15.30 -2.91
N ARG A 108 -2.59 15.53 -4.12
CA ARG A 108 -3.78 14.83 -4.59
C ARG A 108 -3.44 13.36 -4.84
N PRO A 109 -4.26 12.40 -4.40
CA PRO A 109 -3.99 10.99 -4.68
C PRO A 109 -4.09 10.69 -6.18
N ALA A 110 -3.30 9.74 -6.64
CA ALA A 110 -3.31 9.29 -8.01
C ALA A 110 -3.27 7.76 -8.06
N ARG A 111 -3.58 7.19 -9.22
CA ARG A 111 -3.50 5.75 -9.48
C ARG A 111 -2.12 5.22 -9.10
N GLY A 112 -2.08 4.06 -8.45
CA GLY A 112 -0.86 3.40 -8.00
C GLY A 112 -0.28 3.93 -6.69
N ASP A 113 -0.81 5.02 -6.13
CA ASP A 113 -0.41 5.48 -4.80
C ASP A 113 -0.79 4.48 -3.72
N ILE A 114 0.02 4.38 -2.68
CA ILE A 114 -0.28 3.62 -1.48
C ILE A 114 -0.69 4.61 -0.39
N ILE A 115 -1.94 4.52 0.05
CA ILE A 115 -2.53 5.44 1.02
C ILE A 115 -2.66 4.72 2.35
N SER A 116 -2.09 5.30 3.40
CA SER A 116 -2.05 4.68 4.72
C SER A 116 -2.85 5.47 5.75
N PHE A 117 -3.50 4.74 6.66
CA PHE A 117 -4.31 5.30 7.72
C PHE A 117 -4.11 4.55 9.05
N SER A 118 -4.30 5.25 10.16
CA SER A 118 -4.21 4.72 11.52
C SER A 118 -5.57 4.14 11.96
N ARG A 119 -5.54 2.99 12.61
CA ARG A 119 -6.71 2.33 13.22
C ARG A 119 -6.85 2.64 14.72
N GLU A 120 -5.85 3.23 15.34
CA GLU A 120 -5.79 3.42 16.80
C GLU A 120 -5.94 4.89 17.22
N GLY A 121 -6.64 5.70 16.41
CA GLY A 121 -6.89 7.12 16.69
C GLY A 121 -5.85 8.06 16.08
N PRO A 122 -5.77 9.30 16.58
CA PRO A 122 -5.02 10.36 15.92
C PRO A 122 -3.52 10.08 15.80
N LEU A 123 -3.03 10.07 14.59
CA LEU A 123 -1.63 9.88 14.26
C LEU A 123 -1.21 10.85 13.13
N SER A 124 -0.35 11.81 13.45
CA SER A 124 0.22 12.68 12.43
C SER A 124 1.35 12.00 11.65
N PHE A 125 1.54 12.38 10.39
CA PHE A 125 2.66 11.92 9.58
C PHE A 125 4.00 12.20 10.27
N SER A 126 4.19 13.39 10.82
CA SER A 126 5.41 13.75 11.54
C SER A 126 5.68 12.81 12.71
N ARG A 127 4.67 12.49 13.53
CA ARG A 127 4.82 11.53 14.62
C ARG A 127 5.20 10.14 14.10
N LEU A 128 4.58 9.68 13.03
CA LEU A 128 4.87 8.37 12.45
C LEU A 128 6.33 8.25 12.01
N VAL A 129 6.87 9.27 11.30
CA VAL A 129 8.20 9.17 10.68
C VAL A 129 9.36 9.49 11.63
N HIS A 130 9.10 10.21 12.72
CA HIS A 130 10.15 10.63 13.66
C HIS A 130 10.22 9.82 14.96
N THR A 131 9.25 8.94 15.24
CA THR A 131 9.28 8.10 16.45
C THR A 131 9.57 6.64 16.13
N SER A 132 10.05 5.86 17.09
CA SER A 132 10.25 4.42 16.97
C SER A 132 8.99 3.60 17.31
N ASN A 133 7.92 4.27 17.76
CA ASN A 133 6.70 3.59 18.22
C ASN A 133 6.09 2.66 17.19
N LEU A 134 5.47 1.61 17.67
CA LEU A 134 4.64 0.72 16.86
C LEU A 134 3.26 1.38 16.70
N PHE A 135 2.80 1.46 15.46
CA PHE A 135 1.47 1.95 15.13
C PHE A 135 0.73 0.90 14.31
N LYS A 136 -0.53 0.70 14.60
CA LYS A 136 -1.41 -0.15 13.77
C LYS A 136 -1.94 0.67 12.61
N LEU A 137 -1.36 0.41 11.47
CA LEU A 137 -1.71 1.04 10.21
C LEU A 137 -2.32 0.02 9.26
N GLU A 138 -3.16 0.53 8.38
CA GLU A 138 -3.61 -0.16 7.17
C GLU A 138 -3.23 0.66 5.96
N SER A 139 -3.21 0.01 4.79
CA SER A 139 -2.97 0.72 3.55
C SER A 139 -3.81 0.18 2.42
N THR A 140 -4.23 1.08 1.56
CA THR A 140 -4.92 0.77 0.31
C THR A 140 -4.08 1.23 -0.89
N ILE A 141 -4.10 0.45 -1.96
CA ILE A 141 -3.49 0.82 -3.25
C ILE A 141 -4.57 1.51 -4.08
N CYS A 142 -4.34 2.75 -4.51
CA CYS A 142 -5.26 3.53 -5.32
C CYS A 142 -5.44 2.89 -6.70
N LEU A 143 -6.64 2.40 -7.00
CA LEU A 143 -7.04 1.86 -8.30
C LEU A 143 -7.42 2.96 -9.28
N GLN A 144 -8.14 3.95 -8.77
CA GLN A 144 -8.54 5.16 -9.49
C GLN A 144 -8.89 6.27 -8.52
N ALA A 145 -8.70 7.50 -8.96
CA ALA A 145 -9.15 8.71 -8.26
C ALA A 145 -9.87 9.61 -9.26
N ASN A 146 -10.94 10.26 -8.82
CA ASN A 146 -11.70 11.26 -9.57
C ASN A 146 -11.96 12.49 -8.68
N GLN A 147 -12.79 13.43 -9.11
CA GLN A 147 -13.02 14.67 -8.36
C GLN A 147 -13.71 14.47 -7.00
N THR A 148 -14.47 13.41 -6.80
CA THR A 148 -15.31 13.19 -5.62
C THR A 148 -14.81 12.10 -4.69
N GLY A 149 -13.95 11.20 -5.18
CA GLY A 149 -13.50 10.08 -4.38
C GLY A 149 -12.39 9.27 -5.02
N LEU A 150 -11.93 8.31 -4.25
CA LEU A 150 -10.91 7.35 -4.62
C LEU A 150 -11.44 5.95 -4.35
N GLU A 151 -11.20 5.05 -5.29
CA GLU A 151 -11.35 3.61 -5.10
C GLU A 151 -9.97 2.98 -4.93
N GLY A 152 -9.83 2.13 -3.93
CA GLY A 152 -8.59 1.42 -3.64
C GLY A 152 -8.78 -0.07 -3.43
N ALA A 153 -7.69 -0.82 -3.53
CA ALA A 153 -7.59 -2.22 -3.16
C ALA A 153 -6.92 -2.35 -1.79
N ILE A 154 -7.53 -3.11 -0.89
CA ILE A 154 -7.04 -3.28 0.47
C ILE A 154 -7.01 -4.77 0.86
N GLY A 155 -5.93 -5.17 1.52
CA GLY A 155 -5.84 -6.48 2.15
C GLY A 155 -6.11 -6.39 3.65
N ASN A 156 -6.82 -7.38 4.21
CA ASN A 156 -7.13 -7.51 5.63
C ASN A 156 -8.10 -6.46 6.20
N TRP A 157 -8.92 -5.83 5.36
CA TRP A 157 -9.93 -4.89 5.84
C TRP A 157 -11.31 -5.06 5.16
N PRO A 158 -12.39 -5.32 5.92
CA PRO A 158 -12.33 -5.75 7.32
C PRO A 158 -11.52 -7.03 7.46
N GLU A 159 -11.12 -7.36 8.68
CA GLU A 159 -10.20 -8.47 8.97
C GLU A 159 -10.50 -9.75 8.16
N GLY A 160 -9.46 -10.32 7.58
CA GLY A 160 -9.55 -11.56 6.80
C GLY A 160 -10.07 -11.40 5.38
N ARG A 161 -10.24 -10.20 4.86
CA ARG A 161 -10.72 -9.93 3.49
C ARG A 161 -9.67 -9.25 2.62
N ILE A 162 -9.81 -9.48 1.32
CA ILE A 162 -9.21 -8.67 0.26
C ILE A 162 -10.38 -8.05 -0.49
N GLY A 163 -10.38 -6.73 -0.66
CA GLY A 163 -11.54 -6.07 -1.23
C GLY A 163 -11.31 -4.63 -1.67
N ARG A 164 -12.40 -4.00 -2.10
CA ARG A 164 -12.42 -2.59 -2.49
C ARG A 164 -12.61 -1.71 -1.28
N TYR A 165 -11.98 -0.55 -1.32
CA TYR A 165 -12.06 0.46 -0.28
C TYR A 165 -12.25 1.83 -0.91
N ALA A 166 -13.24 2.58 -0.43
CA ALA A 166 -13.55 3.92 -0.94
C ALA A 166 -13.12 5.00 0.06
N LEU A 167 -12.48 6.04 -0.45
CA LEU A 167 -12.12 7.24 0.28
C LEU A 167 -12.75 8.46 -0.39
N GLU A 168 -13.24 9.39 0.42
CA GLU A 168 -13.78 10.66 -0.07
C GLU A 168 -12.68 11.67 -0.34
N MET A 169 -12.94 12.56 -1.29
CA MET A 169 -12.08 13.70 -1.58
C MET A 169 -12.85 15.00 -1.36
N ASN A 170 -12.12 16.04 -0.96
CA ASN A 170 -12.68 17.38 -0.86
C ASN A 170 -12.76 18.05 -2.25
N GLU A 171 -13.39 19.22 -2.33
CA GLU A 171 -13.57 19.99 -3.58
C GLU A 171 -12.23 20.34 -4.26
N SER A 172 -11.15 20.43 -3.50
CA SER A 172 -9.80 20.69 -4.02
C SER A 172 -9.09 19.41 -4.50
N GLY A 173 -9.73 18.25 -4.42
CA GLY A 173 -9.17 16.96 -4.88
C GLY A 173 -8.16 16.32 -3.92
N TYR A 174 -8.15 16.71 -2.64
CA TYR A 174 -7.36 16.06 -1.60
C TYR A 174 -8.24 15.09 -0.80
N LEU A 175 -7.62 14.08 -0.20
CA LEU A 175 -8.31 13.13 0.66
C LEU A 175 -8.95 13.84 1.85
N LYS A 176 -10.20 13.50 2.14
CA LYS A 176 -10.96 14.02 3.26
C LYS A 176 -10.75 13.12 4.48
N GLN A 177 -10.33 13.73 5.58
CA GLN A 177 -10.19 13.03 6.85
C GLN A 177 -11.55 12.48 7.32
N ARG A 178 -11.55 11.29 7.93
CA ARG A 178 -12.75 10.64 8.49
C ARG A 178 -12.58 10.43 10.00
N ASP A 179 -13.70 10.36 10.70
CA ASP A 179 -13.70 10.13 12.16
C ASP A 179 -13.34 8.69 12.51
N GLU A 180 -13.69 7.74 11.65
CA GLU A 180 -13.50 6.29 11.89
C GLU A 180 -12.03 5.84 11.84
N PHE A 181 -11.19 6.58 11.11
CA PHE A 181 -9.75 6.34 10.98
C PHE A 181 -9.02 7.60 10.53
N GLN A 182 -7.75 7.69 10.90
CA GLN A 182 -6.93 8.85 10.59
C GLN A 182 -6.06 8.59 9.37
N LEU A 183 -6.30 9.30 8.28
CA LEU A 183 -5.38 9.33 7.13
C LEU A 183 -4.03 9.88 7.58
N VAL A 184 -2.94 9.24 7.16
CA VAL A 184 -1.60 9.59 7.62
C VAL A 184 -0.69 9.94 6.46
N SER A 185 -0.61 9.08 5.44
CA SER A 185 0.39 9.27 4.36
C SER A 185 -0.09 8.77 3.01
N ILE A 186 0.52 9.36 1.98
CA ILE A 186 0.53 8.85 0.61
C ILE A 186 1.97 8.50 0.25
N LEU A 187 2.20 7.28 -0.25
CA LEU A 187 3.43 6.91 -0.93
C LEU A 187 3.19 6.96 -2.42
N ARG A 188 4.01 7.73 -3.12
CA ARG A 188 4.00 7.82 -4.58
C ARG A 188 5.33 7.38 -5.15
N LEU A 189 5.27 6.67 -6.27
CA LEU A 189 6.43 6.31 -7.07
C LEU A 189 7.17 7.59 -7.49
N ARG A 190 8.48 7.69 -7.24
CA ARG A 190 9.24 8.94 -7.50
C ARG A 190 9.22 9.34 -8.97
N SER A 191 9.28 8.37 -9.88
CA SER A 191 9.18 8.63 -11.33
C SER A 191 7.84 9.26 -11.75
N ALA A 192 6.80 9.19 -10.90
CA ALA A 192 5.49 9.79 -11.15
C ALA A 192 5.31 11.18 -10.48
N LEU A 193 6.34 11.70 -9.80
CA LEU A 193 6.26 13.02 -9.15
C LEU A 193 6.52 14.17 -10.14
N GLY A 194 7.11 13.89 -11.29
CA GLY A 194 7.65 14.93 -12.18
C GLY A 194 8.85 15.62 -11.54
N ASP A 195 9.86 15.93 -12.31
CA ASP A 195 10.97 16.80 -11.90
C ASP A 195 10.50 18.25 -11.82
#